data_91725148d6c6d24b7553219c2e9951b3
#
_entry.id   91725148d6c6d24b7553219c2e9951b3
#
_cell.length_a   1.000
_cell.length_b   1.000
_cell.length_c   1.000
_cell.angle_alpha   90.00
_cell.angle_beta   90.00
_cell.angle_gamma   90.00
#
_symmetry.space_group_name_H-M   'P 1'
#
loop_
_entity.id
_entity.type
_entity.pdbx_description
1 polymer ?
#
loop_
_entity_poly.entity_id
_entity_poly.type
_entity_poly.pdbx_seq_one_letter_code
_entity_poly.pdbx_strand_id
1 'polypeptide(L)'
;MSKRILVVGAGFAGMWSALSAARLIDQHGRTDIEVVLIAPEPHLHVRPRLYEENAAGMKAPLLDIFASTGVRFIQGTVERIHVERNEVDVLGADGTPSSLNYDRLVLATGSRLFRPQIPGLAQHAFSVDQVDEAATLEAHIKALATQPDTPARNTVVVAGGGFTGIETAAEMPARLRAALGADAKVRVIIVERNKEIGPDLGAGPRPVIVEALESLGVQWRLGAAVTSVDANGLSTSDGERIEASTVIWTAGVRASALTAQIPAERDALGRLHVDRNLRVLGVDTVYATGDVAYAATDDEGNHAMMSCQHAMNLGRSAGHNVAADLLGDAPIPYSQPKYVTCLDLGPWGAVYTEGWEREVKMSGAQAKQLKTRINTEWIYPPSAERAEAFAAADPLRIVVA
;
A
#
# COMPACT_ATOMS: atom_id res chain seq x y z
N MET A 1 36.59 4.69 -6.53
CA MET A 1 35.64 3.57 -6.40
C MET A 1 34.28 4.13 -6.69
N SER A 2 33.43 3.40 -7.43
CA SER A 2 32.04 3.79 -7.68
C SER A 2 31.26 3.71 -6.38
N LYS A 3 30.47 4.73 -6.08
CA LYS A 3 29.55 4.74 -4.93
C LYS A 3 28.22 4.11 -5.32
N ARG A 4 27.49 3.54 -4.36
CA ARG A 4 26.21 2.86 -4.61
C ARG A 4 25.12 3.34 -3.68
N ILE A 5 24.00 3.77 -4.28
CA ILE A 5 22.70 3.90 -3.62
C ILE A 5 21.94 2.60 -3.86
N LEU A 6 21.59 1.90 -2.79
CA LEU A 6 20.84 0.67 -2.85
C LEU A 6 19.40 0.94 -2.40
N VAL A 7 18.41 0.73 -3.27
CA VAL A 7 16.99 0.85 -2.97
C VAL A 7 16.39 -0.55 -2.83
N VAL A 8 15.76 -0.84 -1.69
CA VAL A 8 15.15 -2.14 -1.42
C VAL A 8 13.64 -2.03 -1.51
N GLY A 9 13.06 -2.67 -2.54
CA GLY A 9 11.63 -2.67 -2.84
C GLY A 9 11.29 -1.86 -4.09
N ALA A 10 10.38 -2.39 -4.95
CA ALA A 10 9.91 -1.78 -6.21
C ALA A 10 8.46 -1.25 -6.10
N GLY A 11 7.94 -1.05 -4.88
CA GLY A 11 6.66 -0.41 -4.66
C GLY A 11 6.71 1.10 -4.95
N PHE A 12 5.61 1.80 -4.64
CA PHE A 12 5.49 3.24 -4.90
C PHE A 12 6.71 4.03 -4.39
N ALA A 13 7.09 3.85 -3.13
CA ALA A 13 8.21 4.58 -2.56
C ALA A 13 9.55 4.22 -3.19
N GLY A 14 9.80 2.92 -3.46
CA GLY A 14 11.08 2.47 -4.00
C GLY A 14 11.30 2.89 -5.44
N MET A 15 10.30 2.73 -6.30
CA MET A 15 10.36 3.23 -7.68
C MET A 15 10.67 4.73 -7.71
N TRP A 16 9.91 5.55 -6.98
CA TRP A 16 10.13 6.99 -6.96
C TRP A 16 11.46 7.38 -6.33
N SER A 17 11.96 6.63 -5.33
CA SER A 17 13.30 6.87 -4.79
C SER A 17 14.40 6.61 -5.81
N ALA A 18 14.31 5.51 -6.54
CA ALA A 18 15.32 5.19 -7.54
C ALA A 18 15.35 6.23 -8.67
N LEU A 19 14.16 6.62 -9.18
CA LEU A 19 14.04 7.62 -10.25
C LEU A 19 14.52 9.00 -9.79
N SER A 20 14.19 9.44 -8.58
CA SER A 20 14.57 10.75 -8.07
C SER A 20 16.08 10.81 -7.77
N ALA A 21 16.68 9.72 -7.26
CA ALA A 21 18.12 9.64 -7.09
C ALA A 21 18.86 9.69 -8.43
N ALA A 22 18.44 8.89 -9.40
CA ALA A 22 19.00 8.88 -10.76
C ALA A 22 18.89 10.25 -11.43
N ARG A 23 17.76 10.96 -11.27
CA ARG A 23 17.54 12.33 -11.75
C ARG A 23 18.59 13.30 -11.23
N LEU A 24 18.85 13.34 -9.92
CA LEU A 24 19.80 14.28 -9.35
C LEU A 24 21.23 13.96 -9.76
N ILE A 25 21.61 12.68 -9.81
CA ILE A 25 22.93 12.23 -10.29
C ILE A 25 23.15 12.63 -11.75
N ASP A 26 22.12 12.47 -12.60
CA ASP A 26 22.16 12.87 -14.01
C ASP A 26 22.34 14.39 -14.18
N GLN A 27 21.62 15.18 -13.40
CA GLN A 27 21.76 16.65 -13.39
C GLN A 27 23.18 17.13 -13.05
N HIS A 28 23.90 16.37 -12.22
CA HIS A 28 25.31 16.64 -11.89
C HIS A 28 26.29 16.03 -12.88
N GLY A 29 25.83 15.31 -13.91
CA GLY A 29 26.69 14.64 -14.88
C GLY A 29 27.60 13.57 -14.25
N ARG A 30 27.23 13.00 -13.10
CA ARG A 30 28.06 12.03 -12.36
C ARG A 30 27.87 10.62 -12.90
N THR A 31 28.97 9.92 -13.10
CA THR A 31 29.02 8.54 -13.60
C THR A 31 29.64 7.56 -12.60
N ASP A 32 30.10 8.06 -11.48
CA ASP A 32 30.74 7.29 -10.41
C ASP A 32 29.78 6.96 -9.25
N ILE A 33 28.49 7.26 -9.39
CA ILE A 33 27.45 6.89 -8.45
C ILE A 33 26.40 6.04 -9.20
N GLU A 34 26.21 4.80 -8.78
CA GLU A 34 25.16 3.94 -9.33
C GLU A 34 23.91 3.89 -8.44
N VAL A 35 22.75 3.82 -9.04
CA VAL A 35 21.47 3.53 -8.35
C VAL A 35 21.08 2.11 -8.67
N VAL A 36 21.00 1.26 -7.64
CA VAL A 36 20.58 -0.14 -7.75
C VAL A 36 19.27 -0.33 -7.00
N LEU A 37 18.27 -0.92 -7.66
CA LEU A 37 17.01 -1.30 -7.03
C LEU A 37 16.89 -2.82 -6.99
N ILE A 38 16.57 -3.37 -5.81
CA ILE A 38 16.35 -4.81 -5.60
C ILE A 38 14.89 -5.05 -5.26
N ALA A 39 14.25 -5.96 -5.97
CA ALA A 39 12.91 -6.46 -5.64
C ALA A 39 12.68 -7.86 -6.24
N PRO A 40 11.72 -8.64 -5.70
CA PRO A 40 11.38 -9.97 -6.23
C PRO A 40 10.90 -9.95 -7.69
N GLU A 41 10.20 -8.89 -8.09
CA GLU A 41 9.67 -8.71 -9.45
C GLU A 41 9.94 -7.29 -9.96
N PRO A 42 10.16 -7.10 -11.27
CA PRO A 42 10.34 -5.77 -11.86
C PRO A 42 8.98 -5.08 -12.14
N HIS A 43 8.11 -5.07 -11.17
CA HIS A 43 6.76 -4.53 -11.31
C HIS A 43 6.38 -3.64 -10.12
N LEU A 44 5.68 -2.56 -10.41
CA LEU A 44 4.90 -1.86 -9.41
C LEU A 44 3.58 -2.63 -9.21
N HIS A 45 3.33 -3.16 -8.02
CA HIS A 45 2.03 -3.72 -7.65
C HIS A 45 1.10 -2.57 -7.22
N VAL A 46 -0.01 -2.40 -7.95
CA VAL A 46 -0.96 -1.32 -7.71
C VAL A 46 -1.95 -1.73 -6.61
N ARG A 47 -1.42 -1.90 -5.38
CA ARG A 47 -2.16 -2.38 -4.20
C ARG A 47 -3.47 -1.63 -3.91
N PRO A 48 -3.56 -0.29 -4.14
CA PRO A 48 -4.82 0.44 -3.94
C PRO A 48 -5.99 -0.03 -4.79
N ARG A 49 -5.77 -0.91 -5.77
CA ARG A 49 -6.79 -1.44 -6.68
C ARG A 49 -7.13 -2.92 -6.45
N LEU A 50 -6.50 -3.59 -5.49
CA LEU A 50 -6.66 -5.04 -5.31
C LEU A 50 -8.04 -5.47 -4.78
N TYR A 51 -8.90 -4.53 -4.41
CA TYR A 51 -10.32 -4.79 -4.14
C TYR A 51 -11.16 -4.86 -5.42
N GLU A 52 -10.66 -4.35 -6.55
CA GLU A 52 -11.29 -4.40 -7.86
C GLU A 52 -11.20 -5.81 -8.50
N GLU A 53 -11.90 -6.01 -9.62
CA GLU A 53 -11.74 -7.21 -10.45
C GLU A 53 -10.41 -7.21 -11.21
N ASN A 54 -9.99 -8.40 -11.68
CA ASN A 54 -8.72 -8.60 -12.39
C ASN A 54 -7.49 -8.23 -11.56
N ALA A 55 -7.47 -8.64 -10.31
CA ALA A 55 -6.38 -8.33 -9.38
C ALA A 55 -5.00 -8.77 -9.89
N ALA A 56 -4.90 -9.89 -10.62
CA ALA A 56 -3.66 -10.36 -11.23
C ALA A 56 -3.06 -9.37 -12.24
N GLY A 57 -3.90 -8.56 -12.88
CA GLY A 57 -3.50 -7.50 -13.83
C GLY A 57 -3.08 -6.18 -13.17
N MET A 58 -3.20 -6.04 -11.85
CA MET A 58 -2.85 -4.81 -11.13
C MET A 58 -1.35 -4.66 -10.92
N LYS A 59 -0.59 -4.76 -12.00
CA LYS A 59 0.87 -4.65 -12.07
C LYS A 59 1.27 -3.73 -13.21
N ALA A 60 2.29 -2.89 -13.00
CA ALA A 60 2.90 -2.07 -14.04
C ALA A 60 4.39 -2.43 -14.19
N PRO A 61 4.87 -2.72 -15.42
CA PRO A 61 6.27 -3.07 -15.66
C PRO A 61 7.19 -1.87 -15.42
N LEU A 62 8.39 -2.12 -14.89
CA LEU A 62 9.35 -1.08 -14.52
C LEU A 62 10.68 -1.15 -15.28
N LEU A 63 10.97 -2.23 -16.02
CA LEU A 63 12.28 -2.41 -16.66
C LEU A 63 12.61 -1.30 -17.65
N ASP A 64 11.67 -0.90 -18.49
CA ASP A 64 11.91 0.11 -19.53
C ASP A 64 12.24 1.48 -18.91
N ILE A 65 11.50 1.88 -17.87
CA ILE A 65 11.77 3.13 -17.17
C ILE A 65 13.10 3.09 -16.41
N PHE A 66 13.46 1.95 -15.82
CA PHE A 66 14.75 1.79 -15.17
C PHE A 66 15.90 1.83 -16.19
N ALA A 67 15.76 1.14 -17.33
CA ALA A 67 16.75 1.17 -18.38
C ALA A 67 16.97 2.59 -18.94
N SER A 68 15.89 3.33 -19.21
CA SER A 68 15.98 4.69 -19.75
C SER A 68 16.58 5.70 -18.77
N THR A 69 16.39 5.50 -17.47
CA THR A 69 16.89 6.39 -16.41
C THR A 69 18.23 5.98 -15.82
N GLY A 70 18.79 4.85 -16.24
CA GLY A 70 20.07 4.33 -15.74
C GLY A 70 19.99 3.68 -14.36
N VAL A 71 18.79 3.34 -13.88
CA VAL A 71 18.60 2.55 -12.67
C VAL A 71 18.88 1.09 -12.96
N ARG A 72 19.80 0.47 -12.23
CA ARG A 72 20.09 -0.95 -12.34
C ARG A 72 19.13 -1.77 -11.51
N PHE A 73 18.35 -2.62 -12.14
CA PHE A 73 17.46 -3.55 -11.44
C PHE A 73 18.16 -4.88 -11.15
N ILE A 74 18.00 -5.39 -9.93
CA ILE A 74 18.40 -6.75 -9.52
C ILE A 74 17.16 -7.48 -9.04
N GLN A 75 16.83 -8.59 -9.68
CA GLN A 75 15.74 -9.44 -9.24
C GLN A 75 16.19 -10.31 -8.08
N GLY A 76 15.57 -10.13 -6.91
CA GLY A 76 15.89 -10.88 -5.71
C GLY A 76 15.16 -10.34 -4.48
N THR A 77 15.29 -11.07 -3.39
CA THR A 77 14.72 -10.72 -2.10
C THR A 77 15.83 -10.41 -1.11
N VAL A 78 15.80 -9.23 -0.51
CA VAL A 78 16.70 -8.91 0.60
C VAL A 78 16.19 -9.63 1.85
N GLU A 79 17.03 -10.51 2.42
CA GLU A 79 16.71 -11.28 3.62
C GLU A 79 17.34 -10.69 4.88
N ARG A 80 18.55 -10.12 4.75
CA ARG A 80 19.27 -9.50 5.87
C ARG A 80 19.89 -8.17 5.49
N ILE A 81 19.94 -7.28 6.48
CA ILE A 81 20.60 -5.98 6.39
C ILE A 81 21.65 -5.91 7.50
N HIS A 82 22.90 -5.73 7.12
CA HIS A 82 24.05 -5.59 8.02
C HIS A 82 24.50 -4.13 8.03
N VAL A 83 23.88 -3.33 8.87
CA VAL A 83 24.10 -1.88 8.91
C VAL A 83 25.56 -1.54 9.21
N GLU A 84 26.18 -2.28 10.12
CA GLU A 84 27.56 -2.07 10.55
C GLU A 84 28.61 -2.33 9.45
N ARG A 85 28.25 -3.09 8.41
CA ARG A 85 29.12 -3.39 7.26
C ARG A 85 28.64 -2.72 5.97
N ASN A 86 27.52 -1.99 6.02
CA ASN A 86 26.83 -1.44 4.84
C ASN A 86 26.62 -2.52 3.74
N GLU A 87 26.01 -3.63 4.12
CA GLU A 87 25.83 -4.81 3.29
C GLU A 87 24.44 -5.39 3.45
N VAL A 88 23.90 -5.98 2.39
CA VAL A 88 22.65 -6.76 2.44
C VAL A 88 22.87 -8.15 1.88
N ASP A 89 22.22 -9.16 2.47
CA ASP A 89 22.13 -10.50 1.91
C ASP A 89 20.89 -10.58 1.02
N VAL A 90 21.07 -11.11 -0.18
CA VAL A 90 20.04 -11.20 -1.22
C VAL A 90 19.89 -12.65 -1.65
N LEU A 91 18.67 -13.14 -1.65
CA LEU A 91 18.29 -14.39 -2.33
C LEU A 91 17.84 -14.04 -3.75
N GLY A 92 18.62 -14.46 -4.74
CA GLY A 92 18.28 -14.29 -6.17
C GLY A 92 17.02 -15.05 -6.56
N ALA A 93 16.43 -14.68 -7.70
CA ALA A 93 15.24 -15.36 -8.22
C ALA A 93 15.47 -16.86 -8.52
N ASP A 94 16.70 -17.25 -8.75
CA ASP A 94 17.15 -18.65 -8.96
C ASP A 94 17.45 -19.39 -7.65
N GLY A 95 17.22 -18.73 -6.49
CA GLY A 95 17.54 -19.26 -5.15
C GLY A 95 19.02 -19.13 -4.78
N THR A 96 19.86 -18.46 -5.57
CA THR A 96 21.28 -18.26 -5.27
C THR A 96 21.46 -17.14 -4.25
N PRO A 97 22.12 -17.39 -3.10
CA PRO A 97 22.44 -16.35 -2.14
C PRO A 97 23.61 -15.49 -2.64
N SER A 98 23.53 -14.21 -2.38
CA SER A 98 24.61 -13.24 -2.68
C SER A 98 24.57 -12.12 -1.66
N SER A 99 25.66 -11.31 -1.63
CA SER A 99 25.72 -10.10 -0.80
C SER A 99 26.06 -8.89 -1.65
N LEU A 100 25.48 -7.74 -1.29
CA LEU A 100 25.70 -6.46 -1.96
C LEU A 100 26.05 -5.38 -0.94
N ASN A 101 27.15 -4.67 -1.19
CA ASN A 101 27.52 -3.51 -0.40
C ASN A 101 26.82 -2.25 -0.92
N TYR A 102 26.65 -1.27 -0.04
CA TYR A 102 26.10 0.04 -0.37
C TYR A 102 26.86 1.17 0.34
N ASP A 103 26.88 2.36 -0.23
CA ASP A 103 27.28 3.57 0.47
C ASP A 103 26.10 4.20 1.19
N ARG A 104 24.90 4.08 0.59
CA ARG A 104 23.61 4.48 1.18
C ARG A 104 22.54 3.48 0.85
N LEU A 105 21.69 3.19 1.83
CA LEU A 105 20.54 2.32 1.71
C LEU A 105 19.25 3.13 1.77
N VAL A 106 18.30 2.86 0.86
CA VAL A 106 16.92 3.33 0.94
C VAL A 106 16.02 2.12 1.19
N LEU A 107 15.47 2.01 2.40
CA LEU A 107 14.50 0.97 2.74
C LEU A 107 13.10 1.43 2.30
N ALA A 108 12.52 0.74 1.32
CA ALA A 108 11.24 1.05 0.68
C ALA A 108 10.34 -0.20 0.55
N THR A 109 10.42 -1.09 1.52
CA THR A 109 9.81 -2.44 1.48
C THR A 109 8.33 -2.48 1.83
N GLY A 110 7.72 -1.31 2.07
CA GLY A 110 6.30 -1.17 2.29
C GLY A 110 5.77 -1.87 3.55
N SER A 111 4.51 -2.23 3.51
CA SER A 111 3.78 -2.87 4.60
C SER A 111 3.14 -4.19 4.17
N ARG A 112 2.69 -4.96 5.15
CA ARG A 112 1.92 -6.18 4.98
C ARG A 112 0.72 -6.18 5.91
N LEU A 113 -0.35 -6.86 5.48
CA LEU A 113 -1.51 -7.11 6.31
C LEU A 113 -1.10 -7.86 7.58
N PHE A 114 -1.50 -7.32 8.73
CA PHE A 114 -1.25 -7.97 10.01
C PHE A 114 -2.28 -9.08 10.25
N ARG A 115 -1.81 -10.29 10.47
CA ARG A 115 -2.63 -11.44 10.84
C ARG A 115 -2.34 -11.82 12.29
N PRO A 116 -3.20 -11.42 13.26
CA PRO A 116 -3.07 -11.83 14.65
C PRO A 116 -3.28 -13.34 14.79
N GLN A 117 -2.86 -13.89 15.95
CA GLN A 117 -3.04 -15.30 16.28
C GLN A 117 -4.51 -15.61 16.63
N ILE A 118 -5.41 -15.40 15.69
CA ILE A 118 -6.82 -15.78 15.80
C ILE A 118 -6.97 -17.19 15.21
N PRO A 119 -7.59 -18.13 15.95
CA PRO A 119 -7.82 -19.50 15.46
C PRO A 119 -8.45 -19.52 14.07
N GLY A 120 -7.82 -20.22 13.14
CA GLY A 120 -8.26 -20.42 11.77
C GLY A 120 -8.12 -19.24 10.81
N LEU A 121 -7.71 -18.06 11.28
CA LEU A 121 -7.55 -16.87 10.44
C LEU A 121 -6.62 -17.09 9.25
N ALA A 122 -5.44 -17.64 9.51
CA ALA A 122 -4.43 -17.84 8.47
C ALA A 122 -4.84 -18.90 7.43
N GLN A 123 -5.69 -19.86 7.81
CA GLN A 123 -6.11 -20.97 6.97
C GLN A 123 -7.37 -20.68 6.15
N HIS A 124 -8.28 -19.85 6.67
CA HIS A 124 -9.63 -19.71 6.12
C HIS A 124 -10.00 -18.31 5.67
N ALA A 125 -9.21 -17.28 6.01
CA ALA A 125 -9.50 -15.92 5.57
C ALA A 125 -8.73 -15.57 4.29
N PHE A 126 -9.44 -14.94 3.37
CA PHE A 126 -8.88 -14.30 2.18
C PHE A 126 -8.35 -12.89 2.52
N SER A 127 -7.63 -12.30 1.57
CA SER A 127 -7.09 -10.95 1.68
C SER A 127 -7.05 -10.26 0.32
N VAL A 128 -7.03 -8.94 0.32
CA VAL A 128 -6.78 -8.08 -0.84
C VAL A 128 -5.48 -7.27 -0.66
N ASP A 129 -4.58 -7.73 0.19
CA ASP A 129 -3.33 -7.00 0.49
C ASP A 129 -2.25 -7.18 -0.58
N GLN A 130 -2.16 -8.38 -1.16
CA GLN A 130 -1.18 -8.72 -2.20
C GLN A 130 -1.89 -9.20 -3.46
N VAL A 131 -1.20 -9.10 -4.61
CA VAL A 131 -1.76 -9.46 -5.92
C VAL A 131 -2.18 -10.93 -5.98
N ASP A 132 -1.36 -11.83 -5.49
CA ASP A 132 -1.63 -13.28 -5.45
C ASP A 132 -2.78 -13.64 -4.50
N GLU A 133 -2.84 -12.98 -3.33
CA GLU A 133 -3.94 -13.14 -2.37
C GLU A 133 -5.27 -12.65 -2.96
N ALA A 134 -5.27 -11.47 -3.59
CA ALA A 134 -6.46 -10.92 -4.24
C ALA A 134 -6.90 -11.75 -5.45
N ALA A 135 -5.97 -12.28 -6.25
CA ALA A 135 -6.26 -13.21 -7.33
C ALA A 135 -6.86 -14.54 -6.81
N THR A 136 -6.38 -15.02 -5.65
CA THR A 136 -6.96 -16.20 -4.98
C THR A 136 -8.40 -15.94 -4.53
N LEU A 137 -8.68 -14.77 -3.95
CA LEU A 137 -10.05 -14.36 -3.61
C LEU A 137 -10.94 -14.28 -4.86
N GLU A 138 -10.44 -13.70 -5.95
CA GLU A 138 -11.18 -13.61 -7.20
C GLU A 138 -11.54 -14.99 -7.78
N ALA A 139 -10.57 -15.91 -7.78
CA ALA A 139 -10.81 -17.31 -8.20
C ALA A 139 -11.84 -18.00 -7.29
N HIS A 140 -11.77 -17.79 -5.98
CA HIS A 140 -12.73 -18.31 -5.03
C HIS A 140 -14.15 -17.79 -5.31
N ILE A 141 -14.33 -16.47 -5.50
CA ILE A 141 -15.66 -15.88 -5.80
C ILE A 141 -16.25 -16.49 -7.07
N LYS A 142 -15.43 -16.65 -8.12
CA LYS A 142 -15.88 -17.30 -9.38
C LYS A 142 -16.29 -18.76 -9.14
N ALA A 143 -15.56 -19.49 -8.30
CA ALA A 143 -15.84 -20.89 -7.98
C ALA A 143 -17.14 -21.09 -7.15
N LEU A 144 -17.63 -20.06 -6.45
CA LEU A 144 -18.89 -20.13 -5.72
C LEU A 144 -20.08 -20.50 -6.63
N ALA A 145 -20.03 -20.14 -7.91
CA ALA A 145 -21.08 -20.47 -8.88
C ALA A 145 -21.34 -21.99 -9.03
N THR A 146 -20.33 -22.82 -8.75
CA THR A 146 -20.40 -24.29 -8.85
C THR A 146 -20.82 -24.96 -7.53
N GLN A 147 -20.96 -24.19 -6.46
CA GLN A 147 -21.35 -24.71 -5.14
C GLN A 147 -22.88 -24.72 -4.96
N PRO A 148 -23.42 -25.57 -4.08
CA PRO A 148 -24.85 -25.57 -3.75
C PRO A 148 -25.31 -24.18 -3.28
N ASP A 149 -26.53 -23.81 -3.68
CA ASP A 149 -27.12 -22.52 -3.27
C ASP A 149 -27.53 -22.58 -1.79
N THR A 150 -26.73 -21.91 -0.98
CA THR A 150 -26.91 -21.80 0.47
C THR A 150 -26.74 -20.35 0.92
N PRO A 151 -27.35 -19.94 2.03
CA PRO A 151 -27.12 -18.60 2.60
C PRO A 151 -25.65 -18.32 2.87
N ALA A 152 -24.87 -19.31 3.33
CA ALA A 152 -23.44 -19.18 3.60
C ALA A 152 -22.65 -18.92 2.31
N ARG A 153 -22.92 -19.64 1.21
CA ARG A 153 -22.30 -19.41 -0.10
C ARG A 153 -22.52 -17.97 -0.58
N ASN A 154 -23.68 -17.43 -0.36
CA ASN A 154 -24.09 -16.10 -0.82
C ASN A 154 -23.67 -14.97 0.16
N THR A 155 -22.97 -15.31 1.24
CA THR A 155 -22.52 -14.36 2.26
C THR A 155 -21.02 -14.14 2.19
N VAL A 156 -20.61 -12.87 2.16
CA VAL A 156 -19.23 -12.42 2.34
C VAL A 156 -19.14 -11.63 3.65
N VAL A 157 -18.15 -11.94 4.48
CA VAL A 157 -17.84 -11.14 5.66
C VAL A 157 -16.49 -10.46 5.46
N VAL A 158 -16.47 -9.13 5.59
CA VAL A 158 -15.25 -8.31 5.56
C VAL A 158 -14.89 -7.95 7.00
N ALA A 159 -13.80 -8.49 7.49
CA ALA A 159 -13.28 -8.24 8.83
C ALA A 159 -12.32 -7.05 8.83
N GLY A 160 -12.81 -5.92 9.31
CA GLY A 160 -12.18 -4.60 9.31
C GLY A 160 -13.01 -3.57 8.56
N GLY A 161 -13.45 -2.52 9.25
CA GLY A 161 -14.26 -1.42 8.71
C GLY A 161 -13.44 -0.16 8.42
N GLY A 162 -12.12 -0.29 8.19
CA GLY A 162 -11.26 0.80 7.73
C GLY A 162 -11.34 1.03 6.23
N PHE A 163 -10.42 1.85 5.68
CA PHE A 163 -10.41 2.26 4.28
C PHE A 163 -10.57 1.07 3.31
N THR A 164 -9.63 0.12 3.34
CA THR A 164 -9.63 -1.07 2.47
C THR A 164 -10.86 -1.96 2.66
N GLY A 165 -11.33 -2.11 3.91
CA GLY A 165 -12.49 -2.93 4.20
C GLY A 165 -13.78 -2.35 3.62
N ILE A 166 -13.96 -1.04 3.68
CA ILE A 166 -15.12 -0.35 3.10
C ILE A 166 -15.08 -0.46 1.57
N GLU A 167 -13.95 -0.18 0.92
CA GLU A 167 -13.80 -0.34 -0.54
C GLU A 167 -14.10 -1.78 -0.98
N THR A 168 -13.54 -2.76 -0.28
CA THR A 168 -13.79 -4.18 -0.55
C THR A 168 -15.28 -4.52 -0.38
N ALA A 169 -15.90 -4.12 0.73
CA ALA A 169 -17.29 -4.43 1.00
C ALA A 169 -18.26 -3.77 0.01
N ALA A 170 -17.95 -2.56 -0.45
CA ALA A 170 -18.78 -1.83 -1.40
C ALA A 170 -18.79 -2.47 -2.81
N GLU A 171 -17.72 -3.15 -3.20
CA GLU A 171 -17.65 -3.87 -4.49
C GLU A 171 -18.28 -5.28 -4.42
N MET A 172 -18.29 -5.94 -3.25
CA MET A 172 -18.72 -7.34 -3.13
C MET A 172 -20.15 -7.62 -3.58
N PRO A 173 -21.19 -6.78 -3.34
CA PRO A 173 -22.56 -7.09 -3.80
C PRO A 173 -22.64 -7.24 -5.32
N ALA A 174 -21.96 -6.39 -6.08
CA ALA A 174 -21.92 -6.47 -7.53
C ALA A 174 -21.12 -7.69 -8.02
N ARG A 175 -19.94 -7.93 -7.43
CA ARG A 175 -19.07 -9.08 -7.76
C ARG A 175 -19.76 -10.42 -7.48
N LEU A 176 -20.48 -10.54 -6.37
CA LEU A 176 -21.25 -11.75 -6.05
C LEU A 176 -22.38 -11.97 -7.05
N ARG A 177 -23.15 -10.91 -7.41
CA ARG A 177 -24.23 -11.06 -8.41
C ARG A 177 -23.68 -11.40 -9.80
N ALA A 178 -22.52 -10.86 -10.17
CA ALA A 178 -21.85 -11.23 -11.41
C ALA A 178 -21.47 -12.72 -11.45
N ALA A 179 -21.04 -13.29 -10.33
CA ALA A 179 -20.66 -14.69 -10.23
C ALA A 179 -21.86 -15.63 -10.07
N LEU A 180 -22.87 -15.26 -9.27
CA LEU A 180 -23.96 -16.14 -8.84
C LEU A 180 -25.28 -15.93 -9.62
N GLY A 181 -25.37 -14.87 -10.44
CA GLY A 181 -26.58 -14.45 -11.14
C GLY A 181 -27.20 -13.18 -10.53
N ALA A 182 -27.83 -12.37 -11.40
CA ALA A 182 -28.35 -11.05 -11.01
C ALA A 182 -29.41 -11.11 -9.87
N ASP A 183 -30.19 -12.19 -9.81
CA ASP A 183 -31.24 -12.39 -8.82
C ASP A 183 -30.75 -13.08 -7.54
N ALA A 184 -29.46 -13.40 -7.43
CA ALA A 184 -28.89 -14.05 -6.26
C ALA A 184 -29.09 -13.17 -5.01
N LYS A 185 -29.59 -13.79 -3.93
CA LYS A 185 -29.76 -13.13 -2.63
C LYS A 185 -28.42 -13.05 -1.91
N VAL A 186 -27.61 -12.09 -2.31
CA VAL A 186 -26.27 -11.88 -1.73
C VAL A 186 -26.33 -11.08 -0.43
N ARG A 187 -25.41 -11.37 0.48
CA ARG A 187 -25.25 -10.69 1.76
C ARG A 187 -23.79 -10.31 1.96
N VAL A 188 -23.53 -9.05 2.28
CA VAL A 188 -22.17 -8.55 2.63
C VAL A 188 -22.24 -7.90 3.99
N ILE A 189 -21.31 -8.28 4.89
CA ILE A 189 -21.27 -7.81 6.26
C ILE A 189 -19.85 -7.33 6.59
N ILE A 190 -19.73 -6.09 7.07
CA ILE A 190 -18.49 -5.61 7.68
C ILE A 190 -18.53 -5.93 9.18
N VAL A 191 -17.49 -6.54 9.72
CA VAL A 191 -17.26 -6.72 11.16
C VAL A 191 -16.16 -5.80 11.60
N GLU A 192 -16.47 -4.86 12.50
CA GLU A 192 -15.52 -3.84 12.99
C GLU A 192 -15.52 -3.82 14.53
N ARG A 193 -14.31 -3.86 15.11
CA ARG A 193 -14.12 -3.83 16.57
C ARG A 193 -14.45 -2.47 17.20
N ASN A 194 -14.31 -1.39 16.44
CA ASN A 194 -14.67 -0.05 16.88
C ASN A 194 -16.19 0.16 16.82
N LYS A 195 -16.67 1.16 17.55
CA LYS A 195 -18.11 1.49 17.62
C LYS A 195 -18.62 2.29 16.42
N GLU A 196 -17.74 2.59 15.46
CA GLU A 196 -18.04 3.42 14.30
C GLU A 196 -17.45 2.80 13.05
N ILE A 197 -18.17 2.95 11.91
CA ILE A 197 -17.64 2.58 10.61
C ILE A 197 -16.61 3.62 10.16
N GLY A 198 -15.53 3.18 9.50
CA GLY A 198 -14.46 4.06 9.07
C GLY A 198 -13.78 4.76 10.25
N PRO A 199 -13.28 4.04 11.29
CA PRO A 199 -12.76 4.69 12.49
C PRO A 199 -11.62 5.65 12.18
N ASP A 200 -10.77 5.31 11.19
CA ASP A 200 -9.62 6.12 10.78
C ASP A 200 -9.97 7.17 9.71
N LEU A 201 -11.22 7.22 9.27
CA LEU A 201 -11.69 8.15 8.24
C LEU A 201 -12.28 9.45 8.83
N GLY A 202 -12.49 9.49 10.12
CA GLY A 202 -13.05 10.65 10.80
C GLY A 202 -14.56 10.81 10.65
N ALA A 203 -15.12 11.83 11.30
CA ALA A 203 -16.56 12.08 11.33
C ALA A 203 -17.09 12.67 10.00
N GLY A 204 -16.27 13.42 9.26
CA GLY A 204 -16.70 14.14 8.06
C GLY A 204 -17.29 13.24 6.96
N PRO A 205 -16.57 12.26 6.45
CA PRO A 205 -17.07 11.39 5.37
C PRO A 205 -18.03 10.30 5.86
N ARG A 206 -18.15 10.04 7.17
CA ARG A 206 -18.94 8.92 7.70
C ARG A 206 -20.40 8.93 7.28
N PRO A 207 -21.16 10.05 7.27
CA PRO A 207 -22.53 10.06 6.77
C PRO A 207 -22.65 9.58 5.32
N VAL A 208 -21.72 10.01 4.45
CA VAL A 208 -21.68 9.60 3.04
C VAL A 208 -21.37 8.11 2.91
N ILE A 209 -20.43 7.60 3.72
CA ILE A 209 -20.08 6.18 3.75
C ILE A 209 -21.28 5.33 4.17
N VAL A 210 -21.99 5.74 5.22
CA VAL A 210 -23.19 5.02 5.71
C VAL A 210 -24.27 5.00 4.62
N GLU A 211 -24.59 6.14 4.02
CA GLU A 211 -25.58 6.23 2.92
C GLU A 211 -25.22 5.30 1.77
N ALA A 212 -23.96 5.28 1.35
CA ALA A 212 -23.49 4.43 0.27
C ALA A 212 -23.61 2.94 0.61
N LEU A 213 -23.15 2.52 1.80
CA LEU A 213 -23.21 1.13 2.23
C LEU A 213 -24.65 0.64 2.39
N GLU A 214 -25.56 1.47 2.93
CA GLU A 214 -27.00 1.16 3.01
C GLU A 214 -27.62 0.98 1.63
N SER A 215 -27.33 1.90 0.70
CA SER A 215 -27.80 1.85 -0.69
C SER A 215 -27.34 0.58 -1.42
N LEU A 216 -26.14 0.08 -1.11
CA LEU A 216 -25.57 -1.15 -1.67
C LEU A 216 -26.08 -2.42 -0.97
N GLY A 217 -26.82 -2.28 0.13
CA GLY A 217 -27.30 -3.39 0.96
C GLY A 217 -26.19 -4.04 1.79
N VAL A 218 -25.10 -3.35 2.03
CA VAL A 218 -24.00 -3.80 2.91
C VAL A 218 -24.43 -3.59 4.37
N GLN A 219 -24.31 -4.63 5.17
CA GLN A 219 -24.58 -4.61 6.61
C GLN A 219 -23.26 -4.44 7.38
N TRP A 220 -23.36 -4.09 8.66
CA TRP A 220 -22.18 -4.04 9.55
C TRP A 220 -22.51 -4.46 10.98
N ARG A 221 -21.47 -4.95 11.67
CA ARG A 221 -21.44 -5.25 13.10
C ARG A 221 -20.31 -4.44 13.70
N LEU A 222 -20.65 -3.48 14.55
CA LEU A 222 -19.70 -2.59 15.22
C LEU A 222 -19.49 -3.01 16.66
N GLY A 223 -18.34 -2.71 17.24
CA GLY A 223 -17.99 -3.08 18.62
C GLY A 223 -17.72 -4.59 18.78
N ALA A 224 -17.59 -5.33 17.69
CA ALA A 224 -17.40 -6.78 17.67
C ALA A 224 -16.04 -7.14 17.07
N ALA A 225 -15.17 -7.79 17.85
CA ALA A 225 -13.91 -8.30 17.36
C ALA A 225 -14.07 -9.75 16.87
N VAL A 226 -13.39 -10.13 15.79
CA VAL A 226 -13.33 -11.53 15.34
C VAL A 226 -12.51 -12.34 16.33
N THR A 227 -13.05 -13.47 16.77
CA THR A 227 -12.41 -14.38 17.74
C THR A 227 -11.98 -15.71 17.15
N SER A 228 -12.62 -16.16 16.06
CA SER A 228 -12.20 -17.34 15.30
C SER A 228 -12.73 -17.27 13.88
N VAL A 229 -12.08 -17.97 12.96
CA VAL A 229 -12.48 -18.15 11.56
C VAL A 229 -12.36 -19.62 11.22
N ASP A 230 -13.31 -20.16 10.45
CA ASP A 230 -13.24 -21.52 9.90
C ASP A 230 -13.81 -21.55 8.47
N ALA A 231 -13.91 -22.75 7.88
CA ALA A 231 -14.41 -22.93 6.52
C ALA A 231 -15.87 -22.50 6.32
N ASN A 232 -16.64 -22.31 7.41
CA ASN A 232 -18.06 -22.02 7.39
C ASN A 232 -18.39 -20.59 7.91
N GLY A 233 -17.36 -19.77 8.19
CA GLY A 233 -17.57 -18.38 8.61
C GLY A 233 -16.68 -17.94 9.77
N LEU A 234 -17.19 -17.05 10.62
CA LEU A 234 -16.45 -16.51 11.76
C LEU A 234 -17.31 -16.35 13.02
N SER A 235 -16.66 -16.28 14.18
CA SER A 235 -17.27 -15.92 15.45
C SER A 235 -16.74 -14.59 15.95
N THR A 236 -17.53 -13.86 16.70
CA THR A 236 -17.23 -12.53 17.23
C THR A 236 -17.20 -12.52 18.76
N SER A 237 -16.62 -11.46 19.33
CA SER A 237 -16.42 -11.32 20.79
C SER A 237 -17.70 -11.19 21.61
N ASP A 238 -18.82 -10.83 20.99
CA ASP A 238 -20.15 -10.78 21.59
C ASP A 238 -20.91 -12.13 21.51
N GLY A 239 -20.23 -13.17 20.97
CA GLY A 239 -20.76 -14.53 20.85
C GLY A 239 -21.58 -14.78 19.60
N GLU A 240 -21.72 -13.82 18.69
CA GLU A 240 -22.41 -14.05 17.41
C GLU A 240 -21.58 -14.99 16.52
N ARG A 241 -22.27 -15.90 15.83
CA ARG A 241 -21.71 -16.72 14.75
C ARG A 241 -22.26 -16.21 13.42
N ILE A 242 -21.39 -15.87 12.48
CA ILE A 242 -21.80 -15.47 11.12
C ILE A 242 -21.35 -16.56 10.16
N GLU A 243 -22.33 -17.24 9.56
CA GLU A 243 -22.10 -18.25 8.52
C GLU A 243 -21.78 -17.56 7.18
N ALA A 244 -20.65 -17.92 6.59
CA ALA A 244 -20.19 -17.39 5.31
C ALA A 244 -19.13 -18.32 4.69
N SER A 245 -19.22 -18.55 3.39
CA SER A 245 -18.17 -19.26 2.64
C SER A 245 -16.97 -18.37 2.31
N THR A 246 -17.08 -17.05 2.52
CA THR A 246 -16.05 -16.10 2.21
C THR A 246 -15.85 -15.14 3.37
N VAL A 247 -14.65 -15.19 3.99
CA VAL A 247 -14.21 -14.24 5.01
C VAL A 247 -13.00 -13.50 4.45
N ILE A 248 -13.05 -12.17 4.37
CA ILE A 248 -11.96 -11.33 3.88
C ILE A 248 -11.39 -10.54 5.05
N TRP A 249 -10.11 -10.73 5.36
CA TRP A 249 -9.42 -10.02 6.41
C TRP A 249 -8.76 -8.76 5.85
N THR A 250 -9.13 -7.59 6.38
CA THR A 250 -8.59 -6.28 5.95
C THR A 250 -8.09 -5.47 7.14
N ALA A 251 -8.10 -6.03 8.36
CA ALA A 251 -7.83 -5.30 9.58
C ALA A 251 -6.32 -5.24 9.92
N GLY A 252 -5.81 -4.03 9.92
CA GLY A 252 -4.46 -3.71 10.35
C GLY A 252 -3.39 -3.95 9.29
N VAL A 253 -2.38 -3.08 9.31
CA VAL A 253 -1.15 -3.19 8.50
C VAL A 253 0.06 -2.98 9.39
N ARG A 254 1.18 -3.56 9.04
CA ARG A 254 2.47 -3.33 9.69
C ARG A 254 3.56 -3.13 8.66
N ALA A 255 4.52 -2.30 8.99
CA ALA A 255 5.73 -2.13 8.20
C ALA A 255 6.45 -3.47 8.00
N SER A 256 7.15 -3.61 6.90
CA SER A 256 7.97 -4.79 6.59
C SER A 256 8.86 -5.18 7.77
N ALA A 257 8.98 -6.47 8.03
CA ALA A 257 9.81 -7.01 9.10
C ALA A 257 11.31 -6.64 8.99
N LEU A 258 11.78 -6.25 7.80
CA LEU A 258 13.14 -5.77 7.59
C LEU A 258 13.47 -4.51 8.42
N THR A 259 12.47 -3.71 8.80
CA THR A 259 12.68 -2.57 9.71
C THR A 259 13.25 -2.98 11.06
N ALA A 260 12.95 -4.20 11.52
CA ALA A 260 13.47 -4.73 12.79
C ALA A 260 14.98 -5.02 12.76
N GLN A 261 15.58 -5.06 11.58
CA GLN A 261 17.02 -5.29 11.40
C GLN A 261 17.84 -4.00 11.40
N ILE A 262 17.17 -2.84 11.40
CA ILE A 262 17.81 -1.54 11.55
C ILE A 262 17.86 -1.21 13.05
N PRO A 263 19.03 -0.89 13.63
CA PRO A 263 19.19 -0.60 15.06
C PRO A 263 18.71 0.83 15.39
N ALA A 264 17.40 1.07 15.20
CA ALA A 264 16.77 2.36 15.41
C ALA A 264 15.37 2.19 16.03
N GLU A 265 14.81 3.26 16.59
CA GLU A 265 13.48 3.29 17.17
C GLU A 265 12.40 3.10 16.10
N ARG A 266 11.33 2.41 16.49
CA ARG A 266 10.15 2.14 15.64
C ARG A 266 8.87 2.49 16.40
N ASP A 267 7.86 2.95 15.66
CA ASP A 267 6.52 3.13 16.20
C ASP A 267 5.78 1.79 16.41
N ALA A 268 4.54 1.88 16.90
CA ALA A 268 3.70 0.71 17.16
C ALA A 268 3.36 -0.11 15.90
N LEU A 269 3.46 0.48 14.71
CA LEU A 269 3.26 -0.19 13.42
C LEU A 269 4.56 -0.77 12.83
N GLY A 270 5.70 -0.59 13.51
CA GLY A 270 7.01 -1.04 13.09
C GLY A 270 7.72 -0.09 12.12
N ARG A 271 7.23 1.15 11.94
CA ARG A 271 7.87 2.15 11.08
C ARG A 271 9.09 2.75 11.78
N LEU A 272 10.15 2.97 11.02
CA LEU A 272 11.38 3.60 11.51
C LEU A 272 11.17 5.12 11.69
N HIS A 273 11.61 5.68 12.80
CA HIS A 273 11.65 7.12 12.99
C HIS A 273 12.72 7.74 12.10
N VAL A 274 12.33 8.74 11.33
CA VAL A 274 13.21 9.47 10.41
C VAL A 274 13.23 10.96 10.71
N ASP A 275 14.30 11.62 10.30
CA ASP A 275 14.37 13.08 10.30
C ASP A 275 13.57 13.69 9.13
N ARG A 276 13.57 15.01 9.00
CA ARG A 276 12.90 15.72 7.89
C ARG A 276 13.50 15.43 6.52
N ASN A 277 14.71 14.86 6.48
CA ASN A 277 15.38 14.46 5.25
C ASN A 277 15.18 12.98 4.91
N LEU A 278 14.34 12.27 5.71
CA LEU A 278 14.02 10.85 5.60
C LEU A 278 15.19 9.92 5.93
N ARG A 279 16.24 10.44 6.62
CA ARG A 279 17.32 9.62 7.17
C ARG A 279 16.84 8.99 8.48
N VAL A 280 17.14 7.72 8.69
CA VAL A 280 16.79 7.01 9.92
C VAL A 280 17.55 7.59 11.11
N LEU A 281 16.86 7.93 12.19
CA LEU A 281 17.46 8.52 13.37
C LEU A 281 18.48 7.55 14.00
N GLY A 282 19.71 8.05 14.15
CA GLY A 282 20.82 7.27 14.72
C GLY A 282 21.52 6.32 13.73
N VAL A 283 21.16 6.33 12.45
CA VAL A 283 21.79 5.48 11.41
C VAL A 283 22.05 6.29 10.14
N ASP A 284 23.24 6.83 10.01
CA ASP A 284 23.60 7.82 8.98
C ASP A 284 23.58 7.29 7.53
N THR A 285 23.72 5.98 7.35
CA THR A 285 23.80 5.37 6.01
C THR A 285 22.45 4.86 5.50
N VAL A 286 21.37 4.94 6.31
CA VAL A 286 20.07 4.38 5.98
C VAL A 286 19.00 5.46 5.91
N TYR A 287 18.23 5.45 4.82
CA TYR A 287 17.02 6.20 4.60
C TYR A 287 15.82 5.26 4.62
N ALA A 288 14.68 5.70 5.14
CA ALA A 288 13.44 4.95 5.10
C ALA A 288 12.34 5.77 4.45
N THR A 289 11.48 5.12 3.65
CA THR A 289 10.47 5.81 2.85
C THR A 289 9.23 4.95 2.61
N GLY A 290 8.08 5.60 2.38
CA GLY A 290 6.78 4.91 2.28
C GLY A 290 6.35 4.32 3.62
N ASP A 291 5.69 3.17 3.56
CA ASP A 291 5.06 2.55 4.74
C ASP A 291 6.06 2.08 5.83
N VAL A 292 7.36 2.11 5.58
CA VAL A 292 8.38 1.79 6.58
C VAL A 292 8.91 3.00 7.34
N ALA A 293 8.49 4.23 6.97
CA ALA A 293 8.94 5.48 7.57
C ALA A 293 7.86 6.12 8.44
N TYR A 294 8.20 6.48 9.67
CA TYR A 294 7.42 7.37 10.51
C TYR A 294 7.95 8.80 10.30
N ALA A 295 7.38 9.48 9.30
CA ALA A 295 7.84 10.77 8.81
C ALA A 295 6.82 11.87 9.10
N ALA A 296 7.25 13.01 9.65
CA ALA A 296 6.41 14.18 9.81
C ALA A 296 6.09 14.80 8.44
N THR A 297 4.83 15.20 8.21
CA THR A 297 4.37 15.84 6.97
C THR A 297 4.41 17.36 7.03
N ASP A 298 4.34 17.91 8.25
CA ASP A 298 4.30 19.34 8.53
C ASP A 298 4.92 19.63 9.90
N ASP A 299 4.79 20.87 10.38
CA ASP A 299 5.24 21.31 11.71
C ASP A 299 4.09 21.35 12.73
N GLU A 300 2.89 20.84 12.36
CA GLU A 300 1.69 20.80 13.21
C GLU A 300 1.52 19.44 13.92
N GLY A 301 2.46 18.53 13.74
CA GLY A 301 2.46 17.20 14.37
C GLY A 301 1.80 16.10 13.55
N ASN A 302 1.45 16.37 12.29
CA ASN A 302 0.92 15.35 11.41
C ASN A 302 2.03 14.46 10.83
N HIS A 303 1.72 13.19 10.63
CA HIS A 303 2.65 12.20 10.11
C HIS A 303 2.06 11.46 8.90
N ALA A 304 2.94 11.03 8.02
CA ALA A 304 2.56 10.29 6.83
C ALA A 304 1.77 9.02 7.19
N MET A 305 0.67 8.81 6.48
CA MET A 305 -0.11 7.59 6.55
C MET A 305 0.49 6.52 5.63
N MET A 306 0.27 5.24 5.93
CA MET A 306 0.60 4.13 5.03
C MET A 306 -0.35 4.15 3.83
N SER A 307 0.00 4.91 2.80
CA SER A 307 -0.79 5.11 1.60
C SER A 307 0.09 5.36 0.38
N CYS A 308 -0.42 5.05 -0.81
CA CYS A 308 0.31 5.34 -2.07
C CYS A 308 0.61 6.82 -2.25
N GLN A 309 -0.29 7.71 -1.82
CA GLN A 309 -0.11 9.16 -1.90
C GLN A 309 1.14 9.62 -1.12
N HIS A 310 1.27 9.22 0.15
CA HIS A 310 2.46 9.54 0.94
C HIS A 310 3.69 8.80 0.43
N ALA A 311 3.55 7.52 0.05
CA ALA A 311 4.65 6.72 -0.44
C ALA A 311 5.32 7.30 -1.70
N MET A 312 4.54 7.87 -2.63
CA MET A 312 5.08 8.52 -3.82
C MET A 312 5.91 9.77 -3.50
N ASN A 313 5.40 10.63 -2.62
CA ASN A 313 6.09 11.87 -2.26
C ASN A 313 7.30 11.60 -1.35
N LEU A 314 7.15 10.73 -0.36
CA LEU A 314 8.27 10.24 0.46
C LEU A 314 9.36 9.61 -0.39
N GLY A 315 8.98 8.83 -1.42
CA GLY A 315 9.93 8.21 -2.34
C GLY A 315 10.76 9.25 -3.10
N ARG A 316 10.11 10.25 -3.70
CA ARG A 316 10.83 11.33 -4.41
C ARG A 316 11.78 12.07 -3.49
N SER A 317 11.33 12.42 -2.28
CA SER A 317 12.16 13.13 -1.31
C SER A 317 13.34 12.28 -0.81
N ALA A 318 13.11 11.01 -0.48
CA ALA A 318 14.17 10.11 -0.04
C ALA A 318 15.22 9.88 -1.14
N GLY A 319 14.76 9.66 -2.38
CA GLY A 319 15.65 9.49 -3.53
C GLY A 319 16.53 10.72 -3.80
N HIS A 320 15.94 11.92 -3.76
CA HIS A 320 16.68 13.17 -3.89
C HIS A 320 17.71 13.30 -2.76
N ASN A 321 17.27 13.14 -1.52
CA ASN A 321 18.12 13.40 -0.35
C ASN A 321 19.27 12.40 -0.20
N VAL A 322 19.05 11.14 -0.54
CA VAL A 322 20.12 10.14 -0.52
C VAL A 322 21.18 10.41 -1.60
N ALA A 323 20.77 10.92 -2.77
CA ALA A 323 21.71 11.32 -3.81
C ALA A 323 22.43 12.60 -3.43
N ALA A 324 21.73 13.61 -2.90
CA ALA A 324 22.29 14.87 -2.41
C ALA A 324 23.40 14.61 -1.36
N ASP A 325 23.16 13.69 -0.43
CA ASP A 325 24.16 13.30 0.58
C ASP A 325 25.47 12.76 -0.04
N LEU A 326 25.41 11.94 -1.09
CA LEU A 326 26.62 11.45 -1.77
C LEU A 326 27.29 12.50 -2.67
N LEU A 327 26.51 13.46 -3.17
CA LEU A 327 26.98 14.57 -4.00
C LEU A 327 27.57 15.72 -3.17
N GLY A 328 27.21 15.80 -1.89
CA GLY A 328 27.57 16.91 -1.01
C GLY A 328 26.61 18.11 -1.14
N ASP A 329 25.43 17.90 -1.69
CA ASP A 329 24.40 18.93 -1.81
C ASP A 329 23.58 19.07 -0.52
N ALA A 330 22.91 20.22 -0.36
CA ALA A 330 21.94 20.40 0.71
C ALA A 330 20.70 19.55 0.48
N PRO A 331 20.20 18.82 1.48
CA PRO A 331 18.96 18.05 1.36
C PRO A 331 17.74 18.98 1.27
N ILE A 332 16.64 18.48 0.70
CA ILE A 332 15.34 19.14 0.71
C ILE A 332 14.48 18.50 1.81
N PRO A 333 14.10 19.22 2.88
CA PRO A 333 13.26 18.70 3.91
C PRO A 333 11.90 18.24 3.34
N TYR A 334 11.48 17.02 3.69
CA TYR A 334 10.16 16.52 3.29
C TYR A 334 9.05 17.35 3.93
N SER A 335 8.07 17.73 3.11
CA SER A 335 6.86 18.40 3.54
C SER A 335 5.70 18.01 2.63
N GLN A 336 4.56 17.65 3.24
CA GLN A 336 3.31 17.34 2.54
C GLN A 336 2.13 17.79 3.40
N PRO A 337 1.93 19.11 3.57
CA PRO A 337 0.86 19.63 4.43
C PRO A 337 -0.55 19.36 3.87
N LYS A 338 -0.68 19.23 2.55
CA LYS A 338 -1.95 18.84 1.92
C LYS A 338 -2.13 17.32 2.01
N TYR A 339 -3.21 16.92 2.62
CA TYR A 339 -3.65 15.54 2.68
C TYR A 339 -5.05 15.40 2.10
N VAL A 340 -5.26 14.42 1.24
CA VAL A 340 -6.56 14.12 0.65
C VAL A 340 -6.88 12.65 0.79
N THR A 341 -8.16 12.30 0.76
CA THR A 341 -8.58 10.91 0.60
C THR A 341 -9.64 10.80 -0.48
N CYS A 342 -9.61 9.72 -1.23
CA CYS A 342 -10.64 9.38 -2.20
C CYS A 342 -11.01 7.90 -1.99
N LEU A 343 -12.07 7.67 -1.21
CA LEU A 343 -12.57 6.34 -0.84
C LEU A 343 -13.55 5.87 -1.90
N ASP A 344 -13.31 4.70 -2.46
CA ASP A 344 -14.24 4.05 -3.38
C ASP A 344 -15.43 3.46 -2.62
N LEU A 345 -16.62 3.64 -3.17
CA LEU A 345 -17.87 3.12 -2.63
C LEU A 345 -18.62 2.28 -3.67
N GLY A 346 -17.86 1.56 -4.50
CA GLY A 346 -18.38 0.66 -5.51
C GLY A 346 -19.26 1.35 -6.56
N PRO A 347 -20.36 0.71 -6.98
CA PRO A 347 -21.29 1.28 -7.94
C PRO A 347 -22.02 2.54 -7.46
N TRP A 348 -22.08 2.81 -6.14
CA TRP A 348 -22.69 4.04 -5.61
C TRP A 348 -21.85 5.27 -5.96
N GLY A 349 -20.52 5.15 -6.01
CA GLY A 349 -19.64 6.25 -6.32
C GLY A 349 -18.36 6.25 -5.50
N ALA A 350 -17.95 7.42 -4.99
CA ALA A 350 -16.83 7.60 -4.09
C ALA A 350 -17.06 8.80 -3.17
N VAL A 351 -16.20 8.99 -2.17
CA VAL A 351 -16.13 10.21 -1.38
C VAL A 351 -14.70 10.76 -1.37
N TYR A 352 -14.55 12.02 -1.74
CA TYR A 352 -13.29 12.76 -1.75
C TYR A 352 -13.28 13.78 -0.61
N THR A 353 -12.19 13.79 0.15
CA THR A 353 -12.00 14.71 1.27
C THR A 353 -10.67 15.44 1.19
N GLU A 354 -10.60 16.63 1.78
CA GLU A 354 -9.37 17.40 1.93
C GLU A 354 -9.07 17.72 3.37
N GLY A 355 -7.78 17.88 3.67
CA GLY A 355 -7.25 18.20 4.98
C GLY A 355 -7.24 17.02 5.95
N TRP A 356 -6.56 17.20 7.06
CA TRP A 356 -6.48 16.21 8.13
C TRP A 356 -7.82 16.00 8.85
N GLU A 357 -8.67 17.03 8.88
CA GLU A 357 -10.06 16.95 9.36
C GLU A 357 -10.99 16.23 8.37
N ARG A 358 -10.51 15.90 7.18
CA ARG A 358 -11.22 15.15 6.14
C ARG A 358 -12.55 15.78 5.76
N GLU A 359 -12.52 17.08 5.45
CA GLU A 359 -13.68 17.79 4.95
C GLU A 359 -14.13 17.21 3.60
N VAL A 360 -15.40 16.83 3.50
CA VAL A 360 -15.96 16.30 2.24
C VAL A 360 -16.06 17.41 1.21
N LYS A 361 -15.39 17.24 0.09
CA LYS A 361 -15.40 18.19 -1.04
C LYS A 361 -16.22 17.66 -2.21
N MET A 362 -16.34 16.34 -2.34
CA MET A 362 -17.02 15.72 -3.47
C MET A 362 -17.52 14.31 -3.07
N SER A 363 -18.69 13.89 -3.58
CA SER A 363 -19.22 12.54 -3.35
C SER A 363 -19.98 12.03 -4.56
N GLY A 364 -20.34 10.74 -4.53
CA GLY A 364 -21.11 10.06 -5.56
C GLY A 364 -20.35 9.90 -6.88
N ALA A 365 -21.06 10.02 -8.00
CA ALA A 365 -20.52 9.76 -9.34
C ALA A 365 -19.36 10.70 -9.73
N GLN A 366 -19.40 11.95 -9.30
CA GLN A 366 -18.33 12.92 -9.59
C GLN A 366 -17.02 12.51 -8.88
N ALA A 367 -17.10 12.13 -7.61
CA ALA A 367 -15.94 11.61 -6.88
C ALA A 367 -15.44 10.29 -7.47
N LYS A 368 -16.33 9.43 -8.00
CA LYS A 368 -15.94 8.20 -8.69
C LYS A 368 -15.12 8.46 -9.96
N GLN A 369 -15.46 9.48 -10.74
CA GLN A 369 -14.65 9.88 -11.90
C GLN A 369 -13.24 10.28 -11.47
N LEU A 370 -13.10 11.06 -10.39
CA LEU A 370 -11.81 11.41 -9.83
C LEU A 370 -11.06 10.16 -9.33
N LYS A 371 -11.74 9.28 -8.59
CA LYS A 371 -11.15 8.02 -8.10
C LYS A 371 -10.65 7.15 -9.26
N THR A 372 -11.41 7.05 -10.34
CA THR A 372 -11.01 6.32 -11.54
C THR A 372 -9.73 6.88 -12.13
N ARG A 373 -9.62 8.21 -12.29
CA ARG A 373 -8.39 8.82 -12.78
C ARG A 373 -7.20 8.60 -11.86
N ILE A 374 -7.39 8.72 -10.55
CA ILE A 374 -6.35 8.39 -9.56
C ILE A 374 -5.87 6.95 -9.78
N ASN A 375 -6.81 6.00 -9.85
CA ASN A 375 -6.53 4.57 -9.92
C ASN A 375 -5.96 4.12 -11.27
N THR A 376 -6.27 4.80 -12.38
CA THR A 376 -5.86 4.34 -13.72
C THR A 376 -4.73 5.16 -14.34
N GLU A 377 -4.46 6.37 -13.83
CA GLU A 377 -3.47 7.27 -14.39
C GLU A 377 -2.43 7.72 -13.36
N TRP A 378 -2.86 8.34 -12.24
CA TRP A 378 -1.97 9.12 -11.38
C TRP A 378 -1.06 8.29 -10.49
N ILE A 379 -1.51 7.10 -10.11
CA ILE A 379 -0.70 6.19 -9.27
C ILE A 379 0.14 5.20 -10.08
N TYR A 380 0.03 5.23 -11.43
CA TYR A 380 0.89 4.42 -12.29
C TYR A 380 2.27 5.07 -12.51
N PRO A 381 3.28 4.28 -12.92
CA PRO A 381 4.57 4.83 -13.30
C PRO A 381 4.44 5.87 -14.41
N PRO A 382 5.34 6.86 -14.48
CA PRO A 382 5.40 7.77 -15.62
C PRO A 382 5.84 7.00 -16.88
N SER A 383 5.80 7.67 -18.04
CA SER A 383 6.31 7.04 -19.26
C SER A 383 7.81 6.71 -19.14
N ALA A 384 8.27 5.75 -19.92
CA ALA A 384 9.68 5.36 -19.97
C ALA A 384 10.57 6.36 -20.73
N GLU A 385 10.00 7.46 -21.23
CA GLU A 385 10.76 8.57 -21.77
C GLU A 385 11.58 9.23 -20.66
N ARG A 386 12.93 9.26 -20.82
CA ARG A 386 13.86 9.71 -19.77
C ARG A 386 13.53 11.10 -19.22
N ALA A 387 13.25 12.06 -20.10
CA ALA A 387 12.93 13.43 -19.69
C ALA A 387 11.64 13.50 -18.88
N GLU A 388 10.61 12.78 -19.30
CA GLU A 388 9.32 12.70 -18.59
C GLU A 388 9.45 11.97 -17.25
N ALA A 389 10.18 10.85 -17.22
CA ALA A 389 10.46 10.11 -16.00
C ALA A 389 11.17 10.97 -14.96
N PHE A 390 12.20 11.72 -15.38
CA PHE A 390 12.92 12.63 -14.48
C PHE A 390 12.08 13.84 -14.06
N ALA A 391 11.29 14.43 -14.96
CA ALA A 391 10.36 15.50 -14.59
C ALA A 391 9.31 15.03 -13.57
N ALA A 392 8.82 13.80 -13.72
CA ALA A 392 7.87 13.19 -12.78
C ALA A 392 8.52 12.85 -11.43
N ALA A 393 9.83 12.60 -11.38
CA ALA A 393 10.60 12.26 -10.19
C ALA A 393 11.11 13.48 -9.40
N ASP A 394 10.72 14.69 -9.77
CA ASP A 394 11.09 15.90 -9.04
C ASP A 394 10.50 15.87 -7.60
N PRO A 395 11.34 16.02 -6.55
CA PRO A 395 10.89 16.00 -5.16
C PRO A 395 9.94 17.15 -4.81
N LEU A 396 9.99 18.25 -5.59
CA LEU A 396 9.12 19.41 -5.39
C LEU A 396 7.79 19.31 -6.15
N ARG A 397 7.60 18.25 -6.94
CA ARG A 397 6.33 18.02 -7.65
C ARG A 397 5.23 17.68 -6.66
N ILE A 398 4.26 18.55 -6.56
CA ILE A 398 3.06 18.31 -5.74
C ILE A 398 2.12 17.41 -6.54
N VAL A 399 1.92 16.20 -6.03
CA VAL A 399 0.92 15.24 -6.54
C VAL A 399 -0.15 15.13 -5.48
N VAL A 400 -1.14 15.98 -5.59
CA VAL A 400 -2.38 15.95 -4.78
C VAL A 400 -3.54 16.00 -5.74
N ALA A 401 -4.53 15.15 -5.53
CA ALA A 401 -5.74 15.13 -6.30
C ALA A 401 -6.54 16.45 -6.15
#